data_313a78558761cd31f803cf74f3f15441
#
_entry.id   313a78558761cd31f803cf74f3f15441
#
_cell.length_a   1.000
_cell.length_b   1.000
_cell.length_c   1.000
_cell.angle_alpha   90.00
_cell.angle_beta   90.00
_cell.angle_gamma   90.00
#
_symmetry.space_group_name_H-M   'P 1'
#
loop_
_entity.id
_entity.type
_entity.pdbx_description
1 polymer ?
#
loop_
_entity_poly.entity_id
_entity_poly.type
_entity_poly.pdbx_seq_one_letter_code
_entity_poly.pdbx_strand_id
1 'polypeptide(L)'
;WCCALFRTPPPAADRIAAAIELYHIWTLVHDDIIDQDDTRRGGPAAHVHVARQVTEDALADQDRARQFGEHIAILAGDIQQAWANRLILEAIDAGIPSAIGLSILKRLNGYVNPMLIGGEALDVSFELMSPATVSITQISEMLRGKTAILLRFAAEAGAMTGLEVDDVEHPQVANLGDFAEQVGLAF
;
A
#
# COMPACT_ATOMS: atom_id res chain seq x y z
N TRP A 1 -7.55 -6.07 13.40
CA TRP A 1 -7.98 -5.35 14.62
C TRP A 1 -9.35 -4.70 14.42
N CYS A 2 -9.58 -3.84 13.42
CA CYS A 2 -10.85 -3.11 13.25
C CYS A 2 -12.06 -4.05 13.08
N CYS A 3 -11.92 -5.18 12.37
CA CYS A 3 -12.96 -6.20 12.33
C CYS A 3 -13.29 -6.76 13.74
N ALA A 4 -12.26 -6.99 14.56
CA ALA A 4 -12.39 -7.54 15.90
C ALA A 4 -13.11 -6.61 16.90
N LEU A 5 -13.24 -5.32 16.59
CA LEU A 5 -14.04 -4.38 17.40
C LEU A 5 -15.54 -4.69 17.35
N PHE A 6 -16.02 -5.35 16.30
CA PHE A 6 -17.46 -5.56 16.06
C PHE A 6 -17.86 -7.03 16.19
N ARG A 7 -16.96 -7.94 15.81
CA ARG A 7 -17.21 -9.39 15.89
C ARG A 7 -15.92 -10.19 15.89
N THR A 8 -15.99 -11.46 16.22
CA THR A 8 -14.88 -12.38 15.98
C THR A 8 -14.58 -12.42 14.47
N PRO A 9 -13.36 -12.08 14.04
CA PRO A 9 -13.03 -12.06 12.61
C PRO A 9 -13.26 -13.45 11.99
N PRO A 10 -13.98 -13.52 10.86
CA PRO A 10 -14.08 -14.79 10.13
C PRO A 10 -12.70 -15.14 9.53
N PRO A 11 -12.36 -16.42 9.34
CA PRO A 11 -11.07 -16.83 8.74
C PRO A 11 -10.78 -16.17 7.38
N ALA A 12 -11.81 -15.86 6.61
CA ALA A 12 -11.70 -15.17 5.34
C ALA A 12 -11.19 -13.72 5.47
N ALA A 13 -11.35 -13.07 6.64
CA ALA A 13 -10.84 -11.73 6.90
C ALA A 13 -9.30 -11.65 6.85
N ASP A 14 -8.62 -12.77 7.12
CA ASP A 14 -7.15 -12.84 7.03
C ASP A 14 -6.66 -12.60 5.59
N ARG A 15 -7.46 -12.98 4.57
CA ARG A 15 -7.13 -12.70 3.17
C ARG A 15 -7.20 -11.22 2.85
N ILE A 16 -8.17 -10.50 3.41
CA ILE A 16 -8.27 -9.04 3.27
C ILE A 16 -7.07 -8.38 3.97
N ALA A 17 -6.71 -8.83 5.18
CA ALA A 17 -5.56 -8.31 5.90
C ALA A 17 -4.25 -8.58 5.12
N ALA A 18 -4.06 -9.79 4.59
CA ALA A 18 -2.91 -10.14 3.76
C ALA A 18 -2.87 -9.34 2.44
N ALA A 19 -4.04 -9.05 1.84
CA ALA A 19 -4.13 -8.20 0.66
C ALA A 19 -3.61 -6.78 0.94
N ILE A 20 -3.99 -6.19 2.07
CA ILE A 20 -3.57 -4.85 2.46
C ILE A 20 -2.06 -4.81 2.74
N GLU A 21 -1.53 -5.81 3.44
CA GLU A 21 -0.08 -5.91 3.69
C GLU A 21 0.70 -6.10 2.39
N LEU A 22 0.23 -6.96 1.49
CA LEU A 22 0.87 -7.16 0.19
C LEU A 22 0.83 -5.90 -0.67
N TYR A 23 -0.27 -5.15 -0.60
CA TYR A 23 -0.42 -3.87 -1.26
C TYR A 23 0.57 -2.83 -0.68
N HIS A 24 0.74 -2.80 0.64
CA HIS A 24 1.75 -1.97 1.29
C HIS A 24 3.17 -2.36 0.86
N ILE A 25 3.48 -3.67 0.79
CA ILE A 25 4.80 -4.13 0.32
C ILE A 25 5.07 -3.69 -1.12
N TRP A 26 4.05 -3.72 -1.99
CA TRP A 26 4.15 -3.20 -3.36
C TRP A 26 4.58 -1.74 -3.38
N THR A 27 3.95 -0.88 -2.56
CA THR A 27 4.35 0.53 -2.50
C THR A 27 5.80 0.70 -2.07
N LEU A 28 6.25 -0.04 -1.05
CA LEU A 28 7.63 0.01 -0.57
C LEU A 28 8.66 -0.46 -1.62
N VAL A 29 8.33 -1.46 -2.42
CA VAL A 29 9.25 -1.96 -3.47
C VAL A 29 9.45 -0.92 -4.57
N HIS A 30 8.41 -0.19 -4.95
CA HIS A 30 8.53 0.89 -5.93
C HIS A 30 9.16 2.15 -5.34
N ASP A 31 8.80 2.52 -4.11
CA ASP A 31 9.36 3.62 -3.33
C ASP A 31 10.90 3.50 -3.21
N ASP A 32 11.41 2.34 -2.82
CA ASP A 32 12.86 2.08 -2.72
C ASP A 32 13.61 2.34 -4.04
N ILE A 33 12.96 2.13 -5.19
CA ILE A 33 13.58 2.40 -6.50
C ILE A 33 13.53 3.90 -6.81
N ILE A 34 12.40 4.54 -6.55
CA ILE A 34 12.16 5.96 -6.81
C ILE A 34 13.10 6.81 -5.94
N ASP A 35 13.18 6.50 -4.64
CA ASP A 35 14.00 7.22 -3.66
C ASP A 35 15.49 6.78 -3.71
N GLN A 36 15.83 5.77 -4.53
CA GLN A 36 17.17 5.17 -4.64
C GLN A 36 17.68 4.61 -3.29
N ASP A 37 16.79 4.08 -2.48
CA ASP A 37 17.12 3.49 -1.19
C ASP A 37 17.77 2.11 -1.33
N ASP A 38 19.01 1.98 -0.90
CA ASP A 38 19.75 0.71 -0.97
C ASP A 38 19.33 -0.29 0.13
N THR A 39 18.63 0.16 1.18
CA THR A 39 18.30 -0.67 2.35
C THR A 39 16.86 -0.48 2.83
N ARG A 40 16.22 -1.58 3.24
CA ARG A 40 14.89 -1.58 3.85
C ARG A 40 14.85 -2.55 5.05
N ARG A 41 14.34 -2.09 6.20
CA ARG A 41 14.16 -2.90 7.43
C ARG A 41 15.45 -3.63 7.88
N GLY A 42 16.62 -3.01 7.69
CA GLY A 42 17.93 -3.56 8.08
C GLY A 42 18.53 -4.58 7.11
N GLY A 43 17.91 -4.80 5.96
CA GLY A 43 18.41 -5.61 4.85
C GLY A 43 18.55 -4.81 3.57
N PRO A 44 19.04 -5.40 2.46
CA PRO A 44 19.06 -4.74 1.17
C PRO A 44 17.62 -4.55 0.65
N ALA A 45 17.36 -3.43 -0.03
CA ALA A 45 16.14 -3.23 -0.80
C ALA A 45 16.00 -4.29 -1.91
N ALA A 46 14.78 -4.53 -2.42
CA ALA A 46 14.51 -5.63 -3.34
C ALA A 46 15.38 -5.56 -4.62
N HIS A 47 15.49 -4.38 -5.22
CA HIS A 47 16.32 -4.15 -6.43
C HIS A 47 17.80 -4.39 -6.17
N VAL A 48 18.32 -3.98 -4.99
CA VAL A 48 19.72 -4.20 -4.58
C VAL A 48 19.97 -5.69 -4.33
N HIS A 49 19.04 -6.39 -3.72
CA HIS A 49 19.17 -7.83 -3.48
C HIS A 49 19.33 -8.60 -4.80
N VAL A 50 18.49 -8.32 -5.80
CA VAL A 50 18.56 -8.93 -7.13
C VAL A 50 19.87 -8.55 -7.84
N ALA A 51 20.26 -7.27 -7.78
CA ALA A 51 21.51 -6.81 -8.39
C ALA A 51 22.74 -7.55 -7.84
N ARG A 52 22.80 -7.77 -6.52
CA ARG A 52 23.89 -8.52 -5.87
C ARG A 52 23.96 -9.95 -6.37
N GLN A 53 22.83 -10.66 -6.47
CA GLN A 53 22.80 -12.04 -6.99
C GLN A 53 23.36 -12.11 -8.41
N VAL A 54 22.93 -11.21 -9.31
CA VAL A 54 23.40 -11.18 -10.70
C VAL A 54 24.91 -10.90 -10.79
N THR A 55 25.44 -10.06 -9.91
CA THR A 55 26.87 -9.75 -9.85
C THR A 55 27.67 -10.94 -9.28
N GLU A 56 27.17 -11.58 -8.22
CA GLU A 56 27.78 -12.75 -7.60
C GLU A 56 27.84 -13.94 -8.57
N ASP A 57 26.83 -14.11 -9.40
CA ASP A 57 26.78 -15.12 -10.46
C ASP A 57 27.65 -14.76 -11.70
N ALA A 58 28.32 -13.59 -11.66
CA ALA A 58 29.14 -13.05 -12.76
C ALA A 58 28.40 -12.91 -14.11
N LEU A 59 27.08 -12.69 -14.06
CA LEU A 59 26.22 -12.55 -15.24
C LEU A 59 26.26 -11.15 -15.84
N ALA A 60 26.62 -10.13 -15.04
CA ALA A 60 26.71 -8.73 -15.47
C ALA A 60 27.72 -7.94 -14.64
N ASP A 61 28.19 -6.81 -15.20
CA ASP A 61 28.87 -5.77 -14.42
C ASP A 61 27.91 -5.06 -13.45
N GLN A 62 28.45 -4.23 -12.56
CA GLN A 62 27.65 -3.59 -11.51
C GLN A 62 26.53 -2.70 -12.04
N ASP A 63 26.76 -1.91 -13.09
CA ASP A 63 25.78 -0.98 -13.64
C ASP A 63 24.61 -1.74 -14.29
N ARG A 64 24.90 -2.77 -15.07
CA ARG A 64 23.89 -3.64 -15.69
C ARG A 64 23.15 -4.47 -14.67
N ALA A 65 23.82 -4.94 -13.61
CA ALA A 65 23.19 -5.68 -12.52
C ALA A 65 22.22 -4.77 -11.74
N ARG A 66 22.58 -3.51 -11.45
CA ARG A 66 21.69 -2.53 -10.81
C ARG A 66 20.45 -2.29 -11.65
N GLN A 67 20.62 -1.97 -12.93
CA GLN A 67 19.48 -1.75 -13.84
C GLN A 67 18.57 -2.98 -13.94
N PHE A 68 19.14 -4.18 -14.02
CA PHE A 68 18.38 -5.43 -14.02
C PHE A 68 17.61 -5.60 -12.71
N GLY A 69 18.22 -5.32 -11.56
CA GLY A 69 17.59 -5.36 -10.25
C GLY A 69 16.36 -4.43 -10.16
N GLU A 70 16.50 -3.19 -10.63
CA GLU A 70 15.40 -2.22 -10.71
C GLU A 70 14.25 -2.73 -11.59
N HIS A 71 14.56 -3.25 -12.79
CA HIS A 71 13.53 -3.80 -13.69
C HIS A 71 12.78 -4.98 -13.05
N ILE A 72 13.48 -5.90 -12.40
CA ILE A 72 12.84 -7.05 -11.75
C ILE A 72 12.02 -6.60 -10.56
N ALA A 73 12.47 -5.61 -9.78
CA ALA A 73 11.72 -5.10 -8.64
C ALA A 73 10.42 -4.38 -9.10
N ILE A 74 10.46 -3.61 -10.19
CA ILE A 74 9.24 -3.04 -10.79
C ILE A 74 8.22 -4.14 -11.14
N LEU A 75 8.67 -5.18 -11.88
CA LEU A 75 7.79 -6.30 -12.26
C LEU A 75 7.27 -7.08 -11.05
N ALA A 76 8.10 -7.22 -10.00
CA ALA A 76 7.68 -7.84 -8.75
C ALA A 76 6.63 -7.00 -8.03
N GLY A 77 6.75 -5.69 -8.02
CA GLY A 77 5.75 -4.78 -7.49
C GLY A 77 4.42 -4.88 -8.24
N ASP A 78 4.45 -4.87 -9.57
CA ASP A 78 3.24 -4.99 -10.40
C ASP A 78 2.45 -6.27 -10.10
N ILE A 79 3.14 -7.42 -9.96
CA ILE A 79 2.48 -8.68 -9.63
C ILE A 79 1.94 -8.70 -8.19
N GLN A 80 2.61 -8.03 -7.24
CA GLN A 80 2.14 -7.91 -5.86
C GLN A 80 0.82 -7.14 -5.79
N GLN A 81 0.68 -6.04 -6.53
CA GLN A 81 -0.58 -5.30 -6.63
C GLN A 81 -1.71 -6.18 -7.20
N ALA A 82 -1.42 -6.94 -8.26
CA ALA A 82 -2.40 -7.88 -8.83
C ALA A 82 -2.80 -8.97 -7.84
N TRP A 83 -1.84 -9.53 -7.09
CA TRP A 83 -2.11 -10.54 -6.05
C TRP A 83 -2.90 -9.97 -4.87
N ALA A 84 -2.68 -8.72 -4.47
CA ALA A 84 -3.49 -8.06 -3.44
C ALA A 84 -4.97 -8.01 -3.86
N ASN A 85 -5.26 -7.59 -5.09
CA ASN A 85 -6.63 -7.62 -5.63
C ASN A 85 -7.22 -9.04 -5.65
N ARG A 86 -6.43 -10.03 -6.06
CA ARG A 86 -6.82 -11.44 -6.08
C ARG A 86 -7.16 -11.96 -4.69
N LEU A 87 -6.39 -11.62 -3.66
CA LEU A 87 -6.66 -12.03 -2.28
C LEU A 87 -8.00 -11.51 -1.76
N ILE A 88 -8.42 -10.30 -2.15
CA ILE A 88 -9.76 -9.78 -1.81
C ILE A 88 -10.86 -10.60 -2.51
N LEU A 89 -10.66 -11.00 -3.77
CA LEU A 89 -11.59 -11.89 -4.48
C LEU A 89 -11.65 -13.28 -3.82
N GLU A 90 -10.50 -13.83 -3.45
CA GLU A 90 -10.42 -15.11 -2.72
C GLU A 90 -11.08 -15.03 -1.32
N ALA A 91 -11.14 -13.84 -0.70
CA ALA A 91 -11.90 -13.65 0.54
C ALA A 91 -13.41 -13.80 0.30
N ILE A 92 -13.92 -13.35 -0.85
CA ILE A 92 -15.31 -13.56 -1.25
C ILE A 92 -15.60 -15.06 -1.40
N ASP A 93 -14.74 -15.78 -2.13
CA ASP A 93 -14.87 -17.24 -2.31
C ASP A 93 -14.81 -17.99 -0.98
N ALA A 94 -14.10 -17.44 0.02
CA ALA A 94 -13.95 -17.98 1.35
C ALA A 94 -15.06 -17.54 2.34
N GLY A 95 -16.08 -16.80 1.89
CA GLY A 95 -17.30 -16.51 2.65
C GLY A 95 -17.49 -15.07 3.10
N ILE A 96 -16.65 -14.12 2.67
CA ILE A 96 -16.98 -12.69 2.79
C ILE A 96 -18.12 -12.37 1.80
N PRO A 97 -19.21 -11.70 2.23
CA PRO A 97 -20.28 -11.30 1.31
C PRO A 97 -19.74 -10.53 0.10
N SER A 98 -20.17 -10.92 -1.09
CA SER A 98 -19.63 -10.36 -2.35
C SER A 98 -19.80 -8.84 -2.45
N ALA A 99 -20.90 -8.30 -1.92
CA ALA A 99 -21.12 -6.85 -1.87
C ALA A 99 -19.99 -6.14 -1.09
N ILE A 100 -19.58 -6.69 0.06
CA ILE A 100 -18.50 -6.15 0.89
C ILE A 100 -17.15 -6.25 0.15
N GLY A 101 -16.79 -7.44 -0.35
CA GLY A 101 -15.53 -7.62 -1.05
C GLY A 101 -15.39 -6.73 -2.29
N LEU A 102 -16.47 -6.58 -3.06
CA LEU A 102 -16.50 -5.70 -4.23
C LEU A 102 -16.44 -4.22 -3.83
N SER A 103 -17.04 -3.81 -2.72
CA SER A 103 -16.95 -2.45 -2.21
C SER A 103 -15.52 -2.14 -1.75
N ILE A 104 -14.86 -3.06 -1.05
CA ILE A 104 -13.43 -2.95 -0.68
C ILE A 104 -12.55 -2.80 -1.93
N LEU A 105 -12.76 -3.62 -2.97
CA LEU A 105 -12.01 -3.52 -4.23
C LEU A 105 -12.24 -2.18 -4.95
N LYS A 106 -13.49 -1.70 -5.00
CA LYS A 106 -13.82 -0.40 -5.58
C LYS A 106 -13.13 0.73 -4.82
N ARG A 107 -13.15 0.68 -3.49
CA ARG A 107 -12.47 1.65 -2.63
C ARG A 107 -10.97 1.66 -2.87
N LEU A 108 -10.35 0.47 -2.88
CA LEU A 108 -8.91 0.31 -3.13
C LEU A 108 -8.51 0.89 -4.49
N ASN A 109 -9.15 0.46 -5.57
CA ASN A 109 -8.70 0.81 -6.92
C ASN A 109 -9.21 2.18 -7.39
N GLY A 110 -10.40 2.61 -6.92
CA GLY A 110 -11.03 3.86 -7.38
C GLY A 110 -10.66 5.09 -6.55
N TYR A 111 -10.19 4.90 -5.32
CA TYR A 111 -9.87 6.00 -4.42
C TYR A 111 -8.46 5.88 -3.80
N VAL A 112 -8.17 4.76 -3.14
CA VAL A 112 -6.91 4.61 -2.39
C VAL A 112 -5.72 4.61 -3.33
N ASN A 113 -5.76 3.84 -4.40
CA ASN A 113 -4.68 3.75 -5.38
C ASN A 113 -4.35 5.11 -6.04
N PRO A 114 -5.32 5.88 -6.59
CA PRO A 114 -5.04 7.22 -7.10
C PRO A 114 -4.45 8.16 -6.05
N MET A 115 -4.92 8.09 -4.79
CA MET A 115 -4.39 8.92 -3.71
C MET A 115 -2.95 8.55 -3.35
N LEU A 116 -2.61 7.26 -3.27
CA LEU A 116 -1.25 6.78 -3.02
C LEU A 116 -0.28 7.24 -4.11
N ILE A 117 -0.64 7.03 -5.37
CA ILE A 117 0.19 7.45 -6.51
C ILE A 117 0.32 8.97 -6.54
N GLY A 118 -0.76 9.70 -6.24
CA GLY A 118 -0.73 11.16 -6.15
C GLY A 118 0.18 11.69 -5.04
N GLY A 119 0.14 11.04 -3.86
CA GLY A 119 1.02 11.37 -2.72
C GLY A 119 2.48 11.14 -3.05
N GLU A 120 2.81 10.01 -3.68
CA GLU A 120 4.16 9.70 -4.15
C GLU A 120 4.63 10.71 -5.21
N ALA A 121 3.80 11.02 -6.19
CA ALA A 121 4.14 12.01 -7.22
C ALA A 121 4.38 13.41 -6.64
N LEU A 122 3.68 13.80 -5.57
CA LEU A 122 3.94 15.04 -4.85
C LEU A 122 5.30 14.99 -4.14
N ASP A 123 5.62 13.89 -3.48
CA ASP A 123 6.88 13.71 -2.77
C ASP A 123 8.07 13.86 -3.73
N VAL A 124 8.08 13.10 -4.82
CA VAL A 124 9.09 13.22 -5.89
C VAL A 124 9.17 14.65 -6.45
N SER A 125 8.02 15.33 -6.60
CA SER A 125 8.01 16.72 -7.11
C SER A 125 8.67 17.70 -6.16
N PHE A 126 8.60 17.45 -4.84
CA PHE A 126 9.21 18.33 -3.84
C PHE A 126 10.73 18.32 -3.89
N GLU A 127 11.36 17.24 -4.36
CA GLU A 127 12.81 17.19 -4.59
C GLU A 127 13.30 18.23 -5.61
N LEU A 128 12.42 18.59 -6.55
CA LEU A 128 12.72 19.60 -7.58
C LEU A 128 12.39 21.04 -7.12
N MET A 129 11.77 21.19 -5.95
CA MET A 129 11.32 22.48 -5.44
C MET A 129 12.27 23.04 -4.38
N SER A 130 12.30 24.38 -4.26
CA SER A 130 12.95 25.01 -3.11
C SER A 130 12.13 24.76 -1.84
N PRO A 131 12.74 24.31 -0.72
CA PRO A 131 12.02 24.11 0.54
C PRO A 131 11.18 25.31 0.99
N ALA A 132 11.61 26.54 0.65
CA ALA A 132 10.88 27.77 0.97
C ALA A 132 9.58 27.93 0.17
N THR A 133 9.36 27.17 -0.88
CA THR A 133 8.16 27.25 -1.73
C THR A 133 7.12 26.18 -1.43
N VAL A 134 7.47 25.15 -0.66
CA VAL A 134 6.55 24.08 -0.26
C VAL A 134 5.77 24.51 0.97
N SER A 135 4.45 24.55 0.86
CA SER A 135 3.55 24.93 1.96
C SER A 135 3.25 23.74 2.87
N ILE A 136 2.88 24.03 4.14
CA ILE A 136 2.43 22.99 5.10
C ILE A 136 1.21 22.22 4.54
N THR A 137 0.32 22.91 3.82
CA THR A 137 -0.84 22.26 3.19
C THR A 137 -0.41 21.20 2.17
N GLN A 138 0.56 21.53 1.32
CA GLN A 138 1.09 20.58 0.33
C GLN A 138 1.78 19.39 0.99
N ILE A 139 2.55 19.61 2.05
CA ILE A 139 3.16 18.54 2.85
C ILE A 139 2.07 17.62 3.45
N SER A 140 1.01 18.24 4.02
CA SER A 140 -0.10 17.45 4.60
C SER A 140 -0.86 16.65 3.54
N GLU A 141 -1.02 17.19 2.34
CA GLU A 141 -1.63 16.48 1.20
C GLU A 141 -0.77 15.29 0.75
N MET A 142 0.54 15.49 0.64
CA MET A 142 1.50 14.45 0.31
C MET A 142 1.46 13.33 1.37
N LEU A 143 1.58 13.66 2.65
CA LEU A 143 1.54 12.67 3.76
C LEU A 143 0.20 11.92 3.81
N ARG A 144 -0.91 12.63 3.55
CA ARG A 144 -2.22 11.98 3.46
C ARG A 144 -2.25 10.94 2.36
N GLY A 145 -1.77 11.28 1.16
CA GLY A 145 -1.71 10.36 0.02
C GLY A 145 -0.68 9.25 0.21
N LYS A 146 0.59 9.60 0.47
CA LYS A 146 1.70 8.62 0.55
C LYS A 146 1.53 7.63 1.71
N THR A 147 1.03 8.08 2.88
CA THR A 147 1.05 7.28 4.11
C THR A 147 -0.35 7.05 4.70
N ALA A 148 -1.11 8.11 4.99
CA ALA A 148 -2.30 8.00 5.83
C ALA A 148 -3.47 7.27 5.14
N ILE A 149 -3.58 7.37 3.83
CA ILE A 149 -4.71 6.78 3.08
C ILE A 149 -4.75 5.24 3.18
N LEU A 150 -3.61 4.59 3.25
CA LEU A 150 -3.56 3.13 3.36
C LEU A 150 -3.99 2.66 4.77
N LEU A 151 -3.62 3.41 5.81
CA LEU A 151 -4.11 3.16 7.17
C LEU A 151 -5.62 3.38 7.29
N ARG A 152 -6.13 4.46 6.70
CA ARG A 152 -7.56 4.70 6.55
C ARG A 152 -8.26 3.50 5.91
N PHE A 153 -7.79 3.08 4.75
CA PHE A 153 -8.34 1.94 4.02
C PHE A 153 -8.32 0.64 4.83
N ALA A 154 -7.23 0.37 5.54
CA ALA A 154 -7.12 -0.82 6.39
C ALA A 154 -8.18 -0.82 7.50
N ALA A 155 -8.47 0.34 8.11
CA ALA A 155 -9.50 0.50 9.10
C ALA A 155 -10.92 0.36 8.50
N GLU A 156 -11.17 1.01 7.36
CA GLU A 156 -12.45 0.93 6.62
C GLU A 156 -12.76 -0.53 6.23
N ALA A 157 -11.82 -1.23 5.58
CA ALA A 157 -12.00 -2.61 5.14
C ALA A 157 -12.24 -3.57 6.33
N GLY A 158 -11.51 -3.38 7.43
CA GLY A 158 -11.72 -4.15 8.65
C GLY A 158 -13.08 -3.89 9.30
N ALA A 159 -13.52 -2.63 9.36
CA ALA A 159 -14.82 -2.26 9.91
C ALA A 159 -15.98 -2.78 9.03
N MET A 160 -15.90 -2.61 7.72
CA MET A 160 -16.89 -3.15 6.78
C MET A 160 -17.08 -4.66 6.94
N THR A 161 -15.96 -5.39 7.06
CA THR A 161 -15.97 -6.83 7.30
C THR A 161 -16.57 -7.19 8.66
N GLY A 162 -16.27 -6.42 9.70
CA GLY A 162 -16.75 -6.67 11.07
C GLY A 162 -18.22 -6.36 11.26
N LEU A 163 -18.70 -5.28 10.66
CA LEU A 163 -20.11 -4.83 10.70
C LEU A 163 -21.01 -5.57 9.67
N GLU A 164 -20.39 -6.26 8.70
CA GLU A 164 -21.10 -6.83 7.54
C GLU A 164 -21.85 -5.78 6.71
N VAL A 165 -21.20 -4.63 6.48
CA VAL A 165 -21.74 -3.55 5.65
C VAL A 165 -20.86 -3.33 4.41
N ASP A 166 -21.47 -2.97 3.29
CA ASP A 166 -20.78 -2.66 2.04
C ASP A 166 -20.68 -1.15 1.75
N ASP A 167 -21.15 -0.33 2.69
CA ASP A 167 -21.13 1.13 2.64
C ASP A 167 -19.95 1.70 3.43
N VAL A 168 -19.00 2.32 2.72
CA VAL A 168 -17.85 3.00 3.32
C VAL A 168 -18.26 4.26 4.11
N GLU A 169 -19.41 4.86 3.76
CA GLU A 169 -19.95 6.04 4.46
C GLU A 169 -20.75 5.66 5.72
N HIS A 170 -20.89 4.37 6.03
CA HIS A 170 -21.50 3.95 7.29
C HIS A 170 -20.77 4.63 8.46
N PRO A 171 -21.46 5.28 9.42
CA PRO A 171 -20.82 6.16 10.42
C PRO A 171 -19.67 5.52 11.20
N GLN A 172 -19.78 4.24 11.56
CA GLN A 172 -18.72 3.54 12.30
C GLN A 172 -17.52 3.20 11.40
N VAL A 173 -17.73 2.95 10.10
CA VAL A 173 -16.65 2.74 9.13
C VAL A 173 -15.90 4.05 8.89
N ALA A 174 -16.64 5.12 8.59
CA ALA A 174 -16.07 6.44 8.33
C ALA A 174 -15.28 6.97 9.54
N ASN A 175 -15.84 6.87 10.75
CA ASN A 175 -15.15 7.32 11.98
C ASN A 175 -13.85 6.56 12.25
N LEU A 176 -13.80 5.24 12.01
CA LEU A 176 -12.56 4.46 12.14
C LEU A 176 -11.56 4.80 11.04
N GLY A 177 -12.04 5.05 9.83
CA GLY A 177 -11.22 5.54 8.72
C GLY A 177 -10.58 6.89 9.06
N ASP A 178 -11.37 7.84 9.54
CA ASP A 178 -10.90 9.17 9.93
C ASP A 178 -9.86 9.09 11.08
N PHE A 179 -10.13 8.27 12.08
CA PHE A 179 -9.16 8.03 13.17
C PHE A 179 -7.84 7.47 12.62
N ALA A 180 -7.90 6.45 11.78
CA ALA A 180 -6.71 5.83 11.21
C ALA A 180 -5.93 6.78 10.29
N GLU A 181 -6.63 7.65 9.55
CA GLU A 181 -6.01 8.71 8.75
C GLU A 181 -5.24 9.69 9.63
N GLN A 182 -5.81 10.13 10.77
CA GLN A 182 -5.11 11.01 11.71
C GLN A 182 -3.87 10.34 12.31
N VAL A 183 -3.95 9.04 12.61
CA VAL A 183 -2.77 8.27 13.06
C VAL A 183 -1.70 8.25 11.98
N GLY A 184 -2.08 8.03 10.72
CA GLY A 184 -1.15 8.04 9.59
C GLY A 184 -0.52 9.40 9.30
N LEU A 185 -1.23 10.49 9.58
CA LEU A 185 -0.67 11.85 9.46
C LEU A 185 0.28 12.21 10.61
N ALA A 186 0.16 11.53 11.75
CA ALA A 186 1.04 11.73 12.91
C ALA A 186 2.29 10.83 12.90
N PHE A 187 2.31 9.81 12.04
CA PHE A 187 3.40 8.85 11.89
C PHE A 187 4.55 9.43 11.08
#